data_e3ee513dd86d89b369cdc6237c88796d
#
_entry.id   e3ee513dd86d89b369cdc6237c88796d
#
_cell.length_a   1.000
_cell.length_b   1.000
_cell.length_c   1.000
_cell.angle_alpha   90.00
_cell.angle_beta   90.00
_cell.angle_gamma   90.00
#
_symmetry.space_group_name_H-M   'P 1'
#
loop_
_entity.id
_entity.type
_entity.pdbx_description
1 polymer ?
#
loop_
_entity_poly.entity_id
_entity_poly.type
_entity_poly.pdbx_seq_one_letter_code
_entity_poly.pdbx_strand_id
1 'polypeptide(L)'
;MFSSETTPEKQVCKGRLMVLFPGQWHTYHPYRQTGWNEYYIGFEGPVIDNLVKGGFLSKDNQVLEVGLNEELVSLFSRALEIAEADKISSQQYLGGIVLHIVGMILSISKNKIFEVGDVDQKIEQAKIIMNENVAGNVNPEELAMRLNISYSWFRRVFKEYTGYA
;
A
#
# COMPACT_ATOMS: atom_id res chain seq x y z
N MET A 1 -3.19 -8.55 -19.21
CA MET A 1 -3.19 -9.79 -18.39
C MET A 1 -1.96 -9.80 -17.53
N PHE A 2 -2.01 -10.38 -16.34
CA PHE A 2 -0.89 -10.58 -15.42
C PHE A 2 -0.99 -11.94 -14.75
N SER A 3 0.12 -12.62 -14.56
CA SER A 3 0.23 -13.81 -13.70
C SER A 3 1.62 -13.91 -13.07
N SER A 4 1.73 -14.62 -11.95
CA SER A 4 2.98 -14.87 -11.26
C SER A 4 2.93 -16.24 -10.55
N GLU A 5 4.00 -16.60 -9.84
CA GLU A 5 4.03 -17.81 -9.02
C GLU A 5 2.88 -17.89 -8.00
N THR A 6 2.47 -16.75 -7.44
CA THR A 6 1.44 -16.68 -6.39
C THR A 6 0.10 -16.10 -6.87
N THR A 7 0.08 -15.50 -8.06
CA THR A 7 -1.12 -14.87 -8.61
C THR A 7 -1.55 -15.58 -9.89
N PRO A 8 -2.71 -16.25 -9.91
CA PRO A 8 -3.28 -16.81 -11.14
C PRO A 8 -3.50 -15.74 -12.20
N GLU A 9 -3.55 -16.13 -13.47
CA GLU A 9 -3.76 -15.19 -14.55
C GLU A 9 -5.04 -14.37 -14.33
N LYS A 10 -4.88 -13.04 -14.32
CA LYS A 10 -6.01 -12.11 -14.18
C LYS A 10 -5.87 -10.88 -15.05
N GLN A 11 -7.01 -10.29 -15.35
CA GLN A 11 -7.05 -9.03 -16.07
C GLN A 11 -6.61 -7.87 -15.20
N VAL A 12 -5.68 -7.06 -15.73
CA VAL A 12 -5.28 -5.78 -15.13
C VAL A 12 -5.94 -4.67 -15.94
N CYS A 13 -6.92 -4.03 -15.33
CA CYS A 13 -7.63 -2.89 -15.93
C CYS A 13 -6.96 -1.56 -15.57
N LYS A 14 -7.38 -0.48 -16.23
CA LYS A 14 -6.98 0.89 -15.87
C LYS A 14 -7.24 1.16 -14.37
N GLY A 15 -6.37 1.92 -13.75
CA GLY A 15 -6.45 2.20 -12.30
C GLY A 15 -5.97 1.05 -11.41
N ARG A 16 -5.26 0.08 -11.97
CA ARG A 16 -4.58 -0.97 -11.22
C ARG A 16 -3.07 -0.83 -11.33
N LEU A 17 -2.39 -1.26 -10.28
CA LEU A 17 -0.95 -1.25 -10.16
C LEU A 17 -0.45 -2.67 -9.89
N MET A 18 0.63 -3.06 -10.56
CA MET A 18 1.30 -4.34 -10.33
C MET A 18 2.57 -4.12 -9.52
N VAL A 19 2.75 -4.90 -8.47
CA VAL A 19 3.99 -4.94 -7.67
C VAL A 19 4.77 -6.19 -8.07
N LEU A 20 5.93 -5.99 -8.67
CA LEU A 20 6.81 -7.07 -9.14
C LEU A 20 7.93 -7.28 -8.13
N PHE A 21 8.13 -8.52 -7.69
CA PHE A 21 9.14 -8.86 -6.70
C PHE A 21 10.35 -9.52 -7.34
N PRO A 22 11.58 -9.14 -6.93
CA PRO A 22 12.79 -9.83 -7.38
C PRO A 22 12.77 -11.32 -7.06
N GLY A 23 13.29 -12.12 -8.00
CA GLY A 23 13.39 -13.57 -7.83
C GLY A 23 12.05 -14.34 -7.91
N GLN A 24 10.97 -13.68 -8.25
CA GLN A 24 9.66 -14.29 -8.48
C GLN A 24 9.32 -14.26 -9.97
N TRP A 25 8.98 -15.42 -10.53
CA TRP A 25 8.52 -15.49 -11.90
C TRP A 25 7.21 -14.71 -12.08
N HIS A 26 7.11 -13.95 -13.14
CA HIS A 26 5.89 -13.23 -13.52
C HIS A 26 5.84 -13.01 -15.02
N THR A 27 4.63 -12.83 -15.54
CA THR A 27 4.40 -12.39 -16.90
C THR A 27 3.25 -11.40 -16.95
N TYR A 28 3.36 -10.44 -17.84
CA TYR A 28 2.28 -9.50 -18.13
C TYR A 28 2.32 -9.07 -19.60
N HIS A 29 1.18 -8.83 -20.17
CA HIS A 29 1.06 -8.39 -21.55
C HIS A 29 -0.28 -7.66 -21.80
N PRO A 30 -0.31 -6.68 -22.70
CA PRO A 30 -1.54 -6.03 -23.13
C PRO A 30 -2.43 -6.96 -23.95
N TYR A 31 -3.69 -6.60 -24.09
CA TYR A 31 -4.50 -7.17 -25.15
C TYR A 31 -4.02 -6.66 -26.52
N ARG A 32 -3.90 -7.57 -27.49
CA ARG A 32 -3.38 -7.25 -28.83
C ARG A 32 -4.20 -6.16 -29.53
N GLN A 33 -5.50 -6.07 -29.25
CA GLN A 33 -6.42 -5.14 -29.93
C GLN A 33 -6.39 -3.74 -29.33
N THR A 34 -6.07 -3.57 -28.05
CA THR A 34 -6.18 -2.29 -27.35
C THR A 34 -4.83 -1.74 -26.90
N GLY A 35 -3.82 -2.59 -26.74
CA GLY A 35 -2.59 -2.19 -26.07
C GLY A 35 -2.86 -1.75 -24.64
N TRP A 36 -1.90 -1.06 -24.04
CA TRP A 36 -2.05 -0.29 -22.80
C TRP A 36 -1.04 0.86 -22.74
N ASN A 37 -1.27 1.78 -21.81
CA ASN A 37 -0.28 2.73 -21.35
C ASN A 37 0.06 2.39 -19.92
N GLU A 38 1.35 2.36 -19.59
CA GLU A 38 1.84 2.08 -18.25
C GLU A 38 2.94 3.06 -17.84
N TYR A 39 3.07 3.26 -16.55
CA TYR A 39 4.23 3.86 -15.92
C TYR A 39 4.96 2.76 -15.17
N TYR A 40 6.28 2.76 -15.25
CA TYR A 40 7.13 1.78 -14.57
C TYR A 40 8.22 2.48 -13.78
N ILE A 41 8.47 2.01 -12.58
CA ILE A 41 9.60 2.44 -11.75
C ILE A 41 10.16 1.24 -10.98
N GLY A 42 11.47 1.03 -11.10
CA GLY A 42 12.21 0.03 -10.31
C GLY A 42 12.94 0.70 -9.16
N PHE A 43 12.91 0.05 -8.00
CA PHE A 43 13.56 0.57 -6.79
C PHE A 43 13.93 -0.56 -5.84
N GLU A 44 14.92 -0.29 -4.97
CA GLU A 44 15.37 -1.19 -3.92
C GLU A 44 15.81 -0.39 -2.68
N GLY A 45 15.93 -1.04 -1.56
CA GLY A 45 16.49 -0.46 -0.34
C GLY A 45 15.83 -0.92 0.95
N PRO A 46 16.47 -0.64 2.10
CA PRO A 46 16.06 -1.18 3.42
C PRO A 46 14.63 -0.81 3.82
N VAL A 47 14.13 0.35 3.42
CA VAL A 47 12.75 0.77 3.72
C VAL A 47 11.76 -0.16 3.02
N ILE A 48 12.01 -0.47 1.76
CA ILE A 48 11.15 -1.37 0.97
C ILE A 48 11.22 -2.79 1.52
N ASP A 49 12.41 -3.27 1.86
CA ASP A 49 12.60 -4.59 2.49
C ASP A 49 11.80 -4.70 3.79
N ASN A 50 11.78 -3.64 4.61
CA ASN A 50 11.01 -3.59 5.84
C ASN A 50 9.49 -3.58 5.58
N LEU A 51 9.02 -2.89 4.54
CA LEU A 51 7.61 -2.92 4.14
C LEU A 51 7.18 -4.31 3.68
N VAL A 52 8.04 -5.02 2.95
CA VAL A 52 7.79 -6.42 2.55
C VAL A 52 7.79 -7.34 3.77
N LYS A 53 8.81 -7.27 4.64
CA LYS A 53 8.89 -8.06 5.89
C LYS A 53 7.73 -7.78 6.84
N GLY A 54 7.26 -6.54 6.90
CA GLY A 54 6.12 -6.12 7.70
C GLY A 54 4.75 -6.50 7.11
N GLY A 55 4.73 -7.09 5.90
CA GLY A 55 3.48 -7.49 5.21
C GLY A 55 2.70 -6.33 4.61
N PHE A 56 3.30 -5.12 4.51
CA PHE A 56 2.67 -3.98 3.85
C PHE A 56 2.65 -4.15 2.33
N LEU A 57 3.71 -4.74 1.76
CA LEU A 57 3.78 -5.22 0.39
C LEU A 57 3.85 -6.74 0.43
N SER A 58 2.97 -7.44 -0.27
CA SER A 58 2.86 -8.89 -0.22
C SER A 58 2.92 -9.52 -1.60
N LYS A 59 3.66 -10.63 -1.70
CA LYS A 59 3.72 -11.46 -2.90
C LYS A 59 2.38 -12.13 -3.23
N ASP A 60 1.49 -12.26 -2.24
CA ASP A 60 0.17 -12.84 -2.42
C ASP A 60 -0.87 -11.84 -2.92
N ASN A 61 -0.54 -10.54 -2.90
CA ASN A 61 -1.39 -9.46 -3.39
C ASN A 61 -0.61 -8.48 -4.26
N GLN A 62 -0.25 -8.93 -5.45
CA GLN A 62 0.59 -8.18 -6.38
C GLN A 62 -0.17 -7.19 -7.27
N VAL A 63 -1.49 -7.29 -7.37
CA VAL A 63 -2.29 -6.38 -8.19
C VAL A 63 -3.21 -5.57 -7.28
N LEU A 64 -2.84 -4.32 -7.08
CA LEU A 64 -3.52 -3.37 -6.21
C LEU A 64 -4.47 -2.50 -7.03
N GLU A 65 -5.62 -2.19 -6.44
CA GLU A 65 -6.59 -1.30 -7.05
C GLU A 65 -6.42 0.11 -6.46
N VAL A 66 -5.81 1.00 -7.25
CA VAL A 66 -5.52 2.38 -6.82
C VAL A 66 -6.47 3.41 -7.43
N GLY A 67 -7.33 2.97 -8.36
CA GLY A 67 -8.22 3.88 -9.10
C GLY A 67 -7.47 4.75 -10.10
N LEU A 68 -8.20 5.65 -10.74
CA LEU A 68 -7.62 6.69 -11.60
C LEU A 68 -7.21 7.85 -10.69
N ASN A 69 -5.93 7.95 -10.38
CA ASN A 69 -5.39 8.93 -9.44
C ASN A 69 -4.38 9.83 -10.16
N GLU A 70 -4.75 11.09 -10.35
CA GLU A 70 -3.93 12.08 -11.09
C GLU A 70 -2.64 12.43 -10.34
N GLU A 71 -2.69 12.45 -9.00
CA GLU A 71 -1.50 12.71 -8.18
C GLU A 71 -0.46 11.60 -8.32
N LEU A 72 -0.92 10.33 -8.33
CA LEU A 72 -0.04 9.18 -8.56
C LEU A 72 0.62 9.27 -9.95
N VAL A 73 -0.15 9.58 -10.99
CA VAL A 73 0.37 9.79 -12.36
C VAL A 73 1.38 10.94 -12.39
N SER A 74 1.09 12.04 -11.72
CA SER A 74 1.98 13.19 -11.62
C SER A 74 3.32 12.85 -10.95
N LEU A 75 3.31 12.01 -9.90
CA LEU A 75 4.53 11.53 -9.25
C LEU A 75 5.40 10.69 -10.19
N PHE A 76 4.81 9.80 -10.97
CA PHE A 76 5.56 9.04 -11.99
C PHE A 76 6.15 9.96 -13.07
N SER A 77 5.37 10.92 -13.57
CA SER A 77 5.84 11.89 -14.56
C SER A 77 6.99 12.73 -13.98
N ARG A 78 6.86 13.14 -12.72
CA ARG A 78 7.91 13.91 -12.03
C ARG A 78 9.18 13.08 -11.84
N ALA A 79 9.06 11.80 -11.51
CA ALA A 79 10.22 10.92 -11.41
C ALA A 79 10.96 10.82 -12.75
N LEU A 80 10.24 10.71 -13.86
CA LEU A 80 10.83 10.68 -15.20
C LEU A 80 11.59 11.97 -15.53
N GLU A 81 10.99 13.14 -15.28
CA GLU A 81 11.64 14.44 -15.48
C GLU A 81 12.93 14.59 -14.67
N ILE A 82 12.95 14.12 -13.41
CA ILE A 82 14.13 14.18 -12.55
C ILE A 82 15.21 13.22 -13.04
N ALA A 83 14.82 12.02 -13.51
CA ALA A 83 15.76 11.05 -14.07
C ALA A 83 16.39 11.56 -15.36
N GLU A 84 15.62 12.18 -16.25
CA GLU A 84 16.10 12.77 -17.50
C GLU A 84 17.02 13.97 -17.28
N ALA A 85 16.73 14.77 -16.25
CA ALA A 85 17.52 15.97 -15.94
C ALA A 85 18.92 15.65 -15.38
N ASP A 86 19.11 14.49 -14.79
CA ASP A 86 20.37 13.91 -14.25
C ASP A 86 21.23 14.95 -13.49
N LYS A 87 20.62 15.70 -12.59
CA LYS A 87 21.27 16.73 -11.80
C LYS A 87 21.90 16.15 -10.52
N ILE A 88 22.76 16.94 -9.88
CA ILE A 88 23.30 16.61 -8.55
C ILE A 88 22.14 16.29 -7.60
N SER A 89 22.25 15.19 -6.85
CA SER A 89 21.24 14.68 -5.91
C SER A 89 19.92 14.21 -6.54
N SER A 90 19.87 13.95 -7.86
CA SER A 90 18.68 13.38 -8.51
C SER A 90 18.28 12.04 -7.88
N GLN A 91 19.23 11.20 -7.50
CA GLN A 91 18.94 9.91 -6.86
C GLN A 91 18.24 10.04 -5.51
N GLN A 92 18.65 11.01 -4.68
CA GLN A 92 17.99 11.29 -3.40
C GLN A 92 16.57 11.81 -3.59
N TYR A 93 16.39 12.67 -4.60
CA TYR A 93 15.06 13.17 -4.95
C TYR A 93 14.15 12.06 -5.47
N LEU A 94 14.65 11.21 -6.38
CA LEU A 94 13.93 10.04 -6.88
C LEU A 94 13.54 9.10 -5.74
N GLY A 95 14.43 8.83 -4.79
CA GLY A 95 14.14 8.06 -3.59
C GLY A 95 12.97 8.63 -2.79
N GLY A 96 12.92 9.95 -2.62
CA GLY A 96 11.79 10.64 -1.98
C GLY A 96 10.46 10.47 -2.74
N ILE A 97 10.50 10.58 -4.08
CA ILE A 97 9.32 10.37 -4.92
C ILE A 97 8.84 8.91 -4.81
N VAL A 98 9.76 7.93 -4.86
CA VAL A 98 9.41 6.51 -4.70
C VAL A 98 8.73 6.24 -3.38
N LEU A 99 9.26 6.78 -2.28
CA LEU A 99 8.63 6.62 -0.96
C LEU A 99 7.23 7.26 -0.90
N HIS A 100 7.05 8.40 -1.57
CA HIS A 100 5.72 9.03 -1.68
C HIS A 100 4.75 8.13 -2.48
N ILE A 101 5.17 7.63 -3.65
CA ILE A 101 4.38 6.70 -4.47
C ILE A 101 3.98 5.46 -3.64
N VAL A 102 4.92 4.83 -2.96
CA VAL A 102 4.65 3.62 -2.16
C VAL A 102 3.70 3.93 -1.01
N GLY A 103 3.92 5.01 -0.28
CA GLY A 103 3.03 5.45 0.81
C GLY A 103 1.60 5.71 0.33
N MET A 104 1.46 6.40 -0.80
CA MET A 104 0.15 6.67 -1.41
C MET A 104 -0.56 5.39 -1.85
N ILE A 105 0.14 4.47 -2.54
CA ILE A 105 -0.41 3.19 -2.96
C ILE A 105 -0.90 2.38 -1.75
N LEU A 106 -0.11 2.30 -0.69
CA LEU A 106 -0.49 1.61 0.53
C LEU A 106 -1.70 2.25 1.20
N SER A 107 -1.76 3.57 1.26
CA SER A 107 -2.91 4.30 1.79
C SER A 107 -4.18 4.01 1.01
N ILE A 108 -4.15 4.17 -0.32
CA ILE A 108 -5.33 3.96 -1.17
C ILE A 108 -5.80 2.51 -1.12
N SER A 109 -4.89 1.54 -1.23
CA SER A 109 -5.24 0.12 -1.26
C SER A 109 -5.79 -0.37 0.07
N LYS A 110 -5.29 0.16 1.20
CA LYS A 110 -5.79 -0.21 2.53
C LYS A 110 -7.11 0.47 2.86
N ASN A 111 -7.26 1.75 2.57
CA ASN A 111 -8.52 2.45 2.80
C ASN A 111 -9.70 1.75 2.11
N LYS A 112 -9.52 1.28 0.87
CA LYS A 112 -10.56 0.50 0.17
C LYS A 112 -10.97 -0.79 0.89
N ILE A 113 -10.03 -1.46 1.56
CA ILE A 113 -10.33 -2.67 2.33
C ILE A 113 -11.16 -2.34 3.58
N PHE A 114 -10.91 -1.17 4.18
CA PHE A 114 -11.55 -0.73 5.42
C PHE A 114 -12.87 0.05 5.19
N GLU A 115 -13.07 0.67 4.01
CA GLU A 115 -14.33 1.33 3.63
C GLU A 115 -15.53 0.35 3.55
N VAL A 116 -15.27 -0.96 3.45
CA VAL A 116 -16.30 -2.01 3.40
C VAL A 116 -16.57 -2.53 4.81
N GLY A 117 -17.28 -1.74 5.66
CA GLY A 117 -17.80 -2.21 6.95
C GLY A 117 -17.56 -1.28 8.14
N ASP A 118 -18.01 -1.72 9.31
CA ASP A 118 -17.96 -1.09 10.63
C ASP A 118 -16.52 -0.97 11.22
N VAL A 119 -15.51 -1.42 10.45
CA VAL A 119 -14.12 -1.54 10.89
C VAL A 119 -13.49 -0.17 11.11
N ASP A 120 -13.66 0.72 10.13
CA ASP A 120 -13.09 2.07 10.15
C ASP A 120 -13.59 2.86 11.37
N GLN A 121 -14.90 2.83 11.60
CA GLN A 121 -15.53 3.49 12.74
C GLN A 121 -15.00 2.95 14.08
N LYS A 122 -14.84 1.65 14.22
CA LYS A 122 -14.30 1.03 15.45
C LYS A 122 -12.85 1.38 15.71
N ILE A 123 -12.03 1.45 14.67
CA ILE A 123 -10.62 1.86 14.81
C ILE A 123 -10.53 3.35 15.16
N GLU A 124 -11.33 4.22 14.54
CA GLU A 124 -11.37 5.64 14.90
C GLU A 124 -11.87 5.85 16.34
N GLN A 125 -12.90 5.14 16.77
CA GLN A 125 -13.33 5.15 18.18
C GLN A 125 -12.23 4.69 19.14
N ALA A 126 -11.48 3.63 18.76
CA ALA A 126 -10.33 3.18 19.54
C ALA A 126 -9.27 4.28 19.71
N LYS A 127 -8.91 4.96 18.62
CA LYS A 127 -7.94 6.06 18.64
C LYS A 127 -8.40 7.22 19.53
N ILE A 128 -9.68 7.61 19.45
CA ILE A 128 -10.25 8.65 20.30
C ILE A 128 -10.11 8.26 21.77
N ILE A 129 -10.55 7.05 22.16
CA ILE A 129 -10.47 6.58 23.54
C ILE A 129 -9.01 6.53 24.03
N MET A 130 -8.09 6.08 23.19
CA MET A 130 -6.65 6.05 23.52
C MET A 130 -6.10 7.47 23.71
N ASN A 131 -6.45 8.42 22.85
CA ASN A 131 -6.02 9.82 22.94
C ASN A 131 -6.59 10.54 24.18
N GLU A 132 -7.83 10.26 24.56
CA GLU A 132 -8.45 10.82 25.77
C GLU A 132 -7.79 10.30 27.05
N ASN A 133 -7.14 9.13 26.98
CA ASN A 133 -6.52 8.47 28.12
C ASN A 133 -4.98 8.42 28.03
N VAL A 134 -4.34 9.36 27.33
CA VAL A 134 -2.87 9.43 27.14
C VAL A 134 -2.10 9.42 28.48
N ALA A 135 -2.67 9.97 29.55
CA ALA A 135 -2.07 9.98 30.87
C ALA A 135 -2.33 8.69 31.70
N GLY A 136 -3.15 7.75 31.18
CA GLY A 136 -3.52 6.49 31.83
C GLY A 136 -3.07 5.27 31.01
N ASN A 137 -2.96 4.12 31.69
CA ASN A 137 -2.75 2.84 30.99
C ASN A 137 -4.08 2.40 30.35
N VAL A 138 -4.18 2.49 29.04
CA VAL A 138 -5.32 1.90 28.30
C VAL A 138 -5.06 0.40 28.17
N ASN A 139 -5.88 -0.42 28.81
CA ASN A 139 -5.85 -1.86 28.63
C ASN A 139 -6.49 -2.21 27.25
N PRO A 140 -5.72 -2.77 26.28
CA PRO A 140 -6.25 -3.07 24.95
C PRO A 140 -7.37 -4.13 24.96
N GLU A 141 -7.41 -5.03 25.94
CA GLU A 141 -8.46 -6.04 26.09
C GLU A 141 -9.79 -5.37 26.51
N GLU A 142 -9.73 -4.46 27.48
CA GLU A 142 -10.88 -3.68 27.90
C GLU A 142 -11.39 -2.78 26.77
N LEU A 143 -10.48 -2.20 26.00
CA LEU A 143 -10.82 -1.40 24.82
C LEU A 143 -11.56 -2.23 23.76
N ALA A 144 -11.08 -3.43 23.47
CA ALA A 144 -11.75 -4.35 22.56
C ALA A 144 -13.15 -4.73 23.04
N MET A 145 -13.33 -5.01 24.35
CA MET A 145 -14.63 -5.28 24.93
C MET A 145 -15.59 -4.08 24.80
N ARG A 146 -15.13 -2.86 25.07
CA ARG A 146 -15.93 -1.63 24.90
C ARG A 146 -16.40 -1.41 23.46
N LEU A 147 -15.60 -1.83 22.48
CA LEU A 147 -15.91 -1.75 21.06
C LEU A 147 -16.72 -2.96 20.55
N ASN A 148 -17.08 -3.89 21.45
CA ASN A 148 -17.80 -5.13 21.16
C ASN A 148 -17.14 -5.97 20.07
N ILE A 149 -15.82 -6.17 20.19
CA ILE A 149 -14.98 -6.97 19.29
C ILE A 149 -14.04 -7.86 20.09
N SER A 150 -13.54 -8.96 19.46
CA SER A 150 -12.52 -9.78 20.10
C SER A 150 -11.17 -9.07 20.12
N TYR A 151 -10.41 -9.25 21.19
CA TYR A 151 -9.07 -8.65 21.33
C TYR A 151 -8.11 -9.08 20.21
N SER A 152 -8.12 -10.36 19.83
CA SER A 152 -7.28 -10.87 18.74
C SER A 152 -7.60 -10.23 17.40
N TRP A 153 -8.88 -10.03 17.10
CA TRP A 153 -9.34 -9.31 15.92
C TRP A 153 -8.92 -7.83 15.98
N PHE A 154 -9.18 -7.16 17.11
CA PHE A 154 -8.79 -5.76 17.33
C PHE A 154 -7.29 -5.54 17.11
N ARG A 155 -6.44 -6.34 17.75
CA ARG A 155 -4.98 -6.22 17.63
C ARG A 155 -4.50 -6.38 16.19
N ARG A 156 -5.03 -7.35 15.45
CA ARG A 156 -4.69 -7.57 14.05
C ARG A 156 -5.08 -6.38 13.21
N VAL A 157 -6.34 -5.97 13.28
CA VAL A 157 -6.90 -4.90 12.44
C VAL A 157 -6.30 -3.54 12.80
N PHE A 158 -6.11 -3.26 14.09
CA PHE A 158 -5.47 -2.03 14.53
C PHE A 158 -4.04 -1.90 13.99
N LYS A 159 -3.28 -2.99 13.99
CA LYS A 159 -1.95 -3.04 13.39
C LYS A 159 -2.00 -2.83 11.86
N GLU A 160 -2.93 -3.49 11.18
CA GLU A 160 -3.11 -3.33 9.73
C GLU A 160 -3.49 -1.90 9.35
N TYR A 161 -4.32 -1.25 10.17
CA TYR A 161 -4.82 0.10 9.94
C TYR A 161 -3.79 1.19 10.29
N THR A 162 -3.16 1.08 11.46
CA THR A 162 -2.27 2.12 12.01
C THR A 162 -0.78 1.89 11.71
N GLY A 163 -0.39 0.65 11.43
CA GLY A 163 1.01 0.23 11.35
C GLY A 163 1.66 -0.04 12.72
N TYR A 164 0.96 0.18 13.83
CA TYR A 164 1.45 -0.03 15.20
C TYR A 164 0.83 -1.28 15.83
N ALA A 165 1.59 -1.95 16.73
CA ALA A 165 1.15 -3.14 17.46
C ALA A 165 1.04 -2.85 18.94
#